data_5599c1ac00046f5045a5df238c6085f3
#
_entry.id   5599c1ac00046f5045a5df238c6085f3
#
_cell.length_a   1.000
_cell.length_b   1.000
_cell.length_c   1.000
_cell.angle_alpha   90.00
_cell.angle_beta   90.00
_cell.angle_gamma   90.00
#
_symmetry.space_group_name_H-M   'P 1'
#
loop_
_entity.id
_entity.type
_entity.pdbx_description
1 polymer ?
#
loop_
_entity_poly.entity_id
_entity_poly.type
_entity_poly.pdbx_seq_one_letter_code
_entity_poly.pdbx_strand_id
1 'polypeptide(L)'
;MIGKETVGEVNGDIELGPYDEGRVDENGVSIDPRTLETFLGSVVKKFSPNSVWQTVYGNLISKGEALKNVDITRQVLAFLSAKLGANLNAVLWSAKRNESGTKSKDLFNGFDTITKTEMDASKISADLKNMFTIEAISKDNAVDVLKEFYRAADPVLRETQTKLFIPQGVYDNYVDDYQATVGHVPYNTSFEKTFLESSNNRCELVPLANKAGSAFIHLTTKSNMLVGYGNGADKETILVEKHHPFKLDFVATMFFGAEFETISKERLLVGTIDGTTPVLAGIGG
;
A
#
# COMPACT_ATOMS: atom_id res chain seq x y z
N MET A 1 13.91 -11.91 3.24
CA MET A 1 14.19 -11.85 1.79
C MET A 1 15.23 -10.78 1.53
N ILE A 2 16.32 -11.12 0.91
CA ILE A 2 17.42 -10.19 0.64
C ILE A 2 17.58 -10.10 -0.88
N GLY A 3 17.28 -8.92 -1.47
CA GLY A 3 17.50 -8.65 -2.88
C GLY A 3 16.27 -8.78 -3.76
N LYS A 4 16.27 -9.71 -4.69
CA LYS A 4 15.25 -9.87 -5.73
C LYS A 4 14.55 -11.23 -5.62
N GLU A 5 13.22 -11.22 -5.70
CA GLU A 5 12.42 -12.43 -5.82
C GLU A 5 11.54 -12.33 -7.06
N THR A 6 11.54 -13.37 -7.87
CA THR A 6 10.64 -13.45 -9.00
C THR A 6 9.27 -13.89 -8.49
N VAL A 7 8.30 -13.06 -8.76
CA VAL A 7 6.88 -13.29 -8.52
C VAL A 7 6.18 -13.25 -9.87
N GLY A 8 5.01 -13.82 -10.01
CA GLY A 8 4.28 -13.72 -11.26
C GLY A 8 3.16 -14.71 -11.35
N GLU A 9 2.32 -14.50 -12.32
CA GLU A 9 1.17 -15.32 -12.63
C GLU A 9 1.48 -16.26 -13.79
N VAL A 10 0.99 -17.50 -13.68
CA VAL A 10 0.98 -18.44 -14.78
C VAL A 10 -0.29 -18.20 -15.57
N ASN A 11 -0.15 -17.78 -16.82
CA ASN A 11 -1.25 -17.56 -17.76
C ASN A 11 -1.32 -18.71 -18.75
N GLY A 12 -2.50 -19.28 -18.93
CA GLY A 12 -2.77 -20.31 -19.91
C GLY A 12 -4.26 -20.50 -20.04
N ASP A 13 -4.72 -20.73 -21.24
CA ASP A 13 -6.11 -21.04 -21.53
C ASP A 13 -6.21 -22.52 -21.94
N ILE A 14 -7.15 -23.24 -21.33
CA ILE A 14 -7.40 -24.64 -21.66
C ILE A 14 -8.89 -24.78 -21.94
N GLU A 15 -9.24 -25.11 -23.17
CA GLU A 15 -10.61 -25.38 -23.56
C GLU A 15 -10.88 -26.85 -23.72
N LEU A 16 -11.94 -27.35 -23.06
CA LEU A 16 -12.45 -28.67 -23.26
C LEU A 16 -13.54 -28.65 -24.35
N GLY A 17 -13.24 -29.19 -25.50
CA GLY A 17 -14.21 -29.31 -26.59
C GLY A 17 -14.76 -30.73 -26.76
N PRO A 18 -15.67 -30.95 -27.76
CA PRO A 18 -16.15 -32.27 -28.13
C PRO A 18 -15.00 -33.20 -28.41
N TYR A 19 -15.20 -34.50 -28.13
CA TYR A 19 -14.17 -35.53 -28.33
C TYR A 19 -13.66 -35.55 -29.78
N ASP A 20 -12.35 -35.44 -29.94
CA ASP A 20 -11.64 -35.60 -31.21
C ASP A 20 -10.24 -36.18 -30.91
N GLU A 21 -9.92 -37.35 -31.54
CA GLU A 21 -8.63 -38.03 -31.35
C GLU A 21 -7.41 -37.23 -31.82
N GLY A 22 -7.61 -36.25 -32.72
CA GLY A 22 -6.56 -35.41 -33.28
C GLY A 22 -6.42 -34.04 -32.62
N ARG A 23 -7.20 -33.76 -31.57
CA ARG A 23 -7.24 -32.44 -30.95
C ARG A 23 -5.99 -32.21 -30.12
N VAL A 24 -5.21 -31.25 -30.53
CA VAL A 24 -4.08 -30.67 -29.75
C VAL A 24 -4.40 -29.21 -29.49
N ASP A 25 -4.44 -28.83 -28.23
CA ASP A 25 -4.49 -27.41 -27.87
C ASP A 25 -3.06 -26.85 -27.96
N GLU A 26 -2.85 -26.00 -28.94
CA GLU A 26 -1.54 -25.33 -29.18
C GLU A 26 -1.35 -24.07 -28.32
N ASN A 27 -2.36 -23.68 -27.52
CA ASN A 27 -2.26 -22.55 -26.63
C ASN A 27 -1.26 -22.86 -25.52
N GLY A 28 -0.13 -22.20 -25.59
CA GLY A 28 0.94 -22.40 -24.61
C GLY A 28 0.63 -21.76 -23.25
N VAL A 29 1.16 -22.37 -22.22
CA VAL A 29 1.23 -21.74 -20.89
C VAL A 29 2.35 -20.71 -20.91
N SER A 30 2.05 -19.46 -20.58
CA SER A 30 3.03 -18.38 -20.42
C SER A 30 3.16 -17.98 -18.95
N ILE A 31 4.35 -17.54 -18.58
CA ILE A 31 4.61 -17.00 -17.26
C ILE A 31 5.03 -15.55 -17.46
N ASP A 32 4.29 -14.64 -16.86
CA ASP A 32 4.65 -13.22 -16.83
C ASP A 32 5.38 -12.89 -15.53
N PRO A 33 6.73 -13.00 -15.53
CA PRO A 33 7.50 -12.80 -14.32
C PRO A 33 7.57 -11.32 -13.95
N ARG A 34 7.35 -11.02 -12.69
CA ARG A 34 7.64 -9.73 -12.09
C ARG A 34 8.72 -9.91 -11.03
N THR A 35 9.40 -8.86 -10.68
CA THR A 35 10.47 -8.93 -9.69
C THR A 35 10.15 -8.03 -8.51
N LEU A 36 9.89 -8.63 -7.36
CA LEU A 36 9.84 -7.92 -6.10
C LEU A 36 11.29 -7.63 -5.65
N GLU A 37 11.66 -6.38 -5.69
CA GLU A 37 12.99 -5.93 -5.28
C GLU A 37 12.94 -5.25 -3.92
N THR A 38 13.81 -5.66 -3.01
CA THR A 38 13.93 -5.06 -1.68
C THR A 38 15.25 -4.34 -1.55
N PHE A 39 15.23 -3.16 -0.93
CA PHE A 39 16.37 -2.29 -0.75
C PHE A 39 16.74 -2.17 0.71
N LEU A 40 18.03 -2.20 1.02
CA LEU A 40 18.52 -2.00 2.38
C LEU A 40 18.36 -0.54 2.78
N GLY A 41 17.56 -0.31 3.82
CA GLY A 41 17.45 0.97 4.51
C GLY A 41 18.22 0.97 5.81
N SER A 42 18.73 2.12 6.20
CA SER A 42 19.40 2.31 7.49
C SER A 42 18.98 3.62 8.15
N VAL A 43 18.93 3.62 9.46
CA VAL A 43 18.71 4.83 10.24
C VAL A 43 19.54 4.78 11.52
N VAL A 44 20.18 5.90 11.83
CA VAL A 44 20.86 6.12 13.11
C VAL A 44 20.24 7.33 13.78
N LYS A 45 19.75 7.16 15.02
CA LYS A 45 19.17 8.25 15.80
C LYS A 45 19.83 8.33 17.16
N LYS A 46 20.45 9.48 17.43
CA LYS A 46 21.09 9.77 18.72
C LYS A 46 20.07 10.26 19.73
N PHE A 47 20.13 9.75 20.93
CA PHE A 47 19.31 10.24 22.03
C PHE A 47 20.06 10.20 23.37
N SER A 48 19.63 11.06 24.30
CA SER A 48 20.14 11.06 25.66
C SER A 48 19.09 10.48 26.59
N PRO A 49 19.33 9.37 27.28
CA PRO A 49 18.40 8.80 28.25
C PRO A 49 18.01 9.80 29.34
N ASN A 50 18.94 10.66 29.75
CA ASN A 50 18.68 11.67 30.79
C ASN A 50 17.67 12.73 30.35
N SER A 51 17.68 13.15 29.08
CA SER A 51 16.69 14.13 28.58
C SER A 51 15.29 13.51 28.48
N VAL A 52 15.21 12.24 28.08
CA VAL A 52 13.94 11.49 28.09
C VAL A 52 13.44 11.30 29.51
N TRP A 53 14.35 10.99 30.42
CA TRP A 53 14.05 10.86 31.85
C TRP A 53 13.43 12.12 32.44
N GLN A 54 14.02 13.28 32.17
CA GLN A 54 13.53 14.55 32.72
C GLN A 54 12.16 14.96 32.17
N THR A 55 11.87 14.64 30.92
CA THR A 55 10.62 15.08 30.27
C THR A 55 9.45 14.12 30.43
N VAL A 56 9.70 12.81 30.31
CA VAL A 56 8.62 11.81 30.33
C VAL A 56 8.35 11.29 31.74
N TYR A 57 9.38 11.13 32.55
CA TYR A 57 9.28 10.50 33.87
C TYR A 57 9.22 11.46 35.03
N GLY A 58 9.46 12.75 34.83
CA GLY A 58 9.24 13.76 35.87
C GLY A 58 7.83 13.71 36.46
N ASN A 59 6.84 13.41 35.64
CA ASN A 59 5.45 13.21 36.06
C ASN A 59 5.19 11.88 36.81
N LEU A 60 5.98 10.83 36.55
CA LEU A 60 5.85 9.53 37.21
C LEU A 60 6.51 9.53 38.59
N ILE A 61 7.62 10.27 38.73
CA ILE A 61 8.28 10.47 40.01
C ILE A 61 7.36 11.20 41.00
N SER A 62 6.58 12.16 40.51
CA SER A 62 5.62 12.90 41.33
C SER A 62 4.47 12.03 41.86
N LYS A 63 4.22 10.85 41.26
CA LYS A 63 3.20 9.88 41.66
C LYS A 63 3.72 8.79 42.61
N GLY A 64 4.99 8.85 43.02
CA GLY A 64 5.57 7.93 44.04
C GLY A 64 5.81 6.49 43.50
N GLU A 65 5.74 6.23 42.21
CA GLU A 65 6.07 4.94 41.64
C GLU A 65 7.58 4.68 41.65
N ALA A 66 7.96 3.47 42.11
CA ALA A 66 9.36 3.09 42.24
C ALA A 66 10.02 2.97 40.86
N LEU A 67 10.96 3.84 40.57
CA LEU A 67 11.74 3.96 39.32
C LEU A 67 12.59 2.74 38.98
N LYS A 68 12.68 1.75 39.86
CA LYS A 68 13.56 0.59 39.71
C LYS A 68 13.17 -0.36 38.57
N ASN A 69 11.95 -0.27 38.03
CA ASN A 69 11.43 -1.25 37.06
C ASN A 69 11.10 -0.65 35.69
N VAL A 70 11.46 0.59 35.41
CA VAL A 70 11.15 1.20 34.10
C VAL A 70 12.35 1.09 33.19
N ASP A 71 12.28 0.18 32.23
CA ASP A 71 13.28 0.06 31.16
C ASP A 71 13.03 1.14 30.07
N ILE A 72 13.64 2.30 30.30
CA ILE A 72 13.53 3.46 29.39
C ILE A 72 14.05 3.11 28.01
N THR A 73 15.13 2.37 27.94
CA THR A 73 15.75 1.96 26.67
C THR A 73 14.76 1.17 25.84
N ARG A 74 14.07 0.22 26.45
CA ARG A 74 13.05 -0.60 25.78
C ARG A 74 11.86 0.23 25.30
N GLN A 75 11.41 1.22 26.09
CA GLN A 75 10.31 2.09 25.70
C GLN A 75 10.68 3.02 24.53
N VAL A 76 11.88 3.61 24.58
CA VAL A 76 12.40 4.44 23.47
C VAL A 76 12.57 3.60 22.21
N LEU A 77 13.09 2.37 22.35
CA LEU A 77 13.22 1.42 21.24
C LEU A 77 11.87 1.11 20.60
N ALA A 78 10.88 0.77 21.42
CA ALA A 78 9.52 0.47 20.94
C ALA A 78 8.89 1.68 20.23
N PHE A 79 9.06 2.89 20.79
CA PHE A 79 8.56 4.12 20.19
C PHE A 79 9.22 4.41 18.83
N LEU A 80 10.55 4.32 18.75
CA LEU A 80 11.30 4.59 17.51
C LEU A 80 10.98 3.54 16.43
N SER A 81 10.84 2.27 16.80
CA SER A 81 10.45 1.20 15.89
C SER A 81 9.04 1.40 15.35
N ALA A 82 8.08 1.75 16.22
CA ALA A 82 6.71 2.07 15.80
C ALA A 82 6.68 3.29 14.86
N LYS A 83 7.49 4.31 15.15
CA LYS A 83 7.59 5.49 14.30
C LYS A 83 8.22 5.19 12.94
N LEU A 84 9.21 4.30 12.89
CA LEU A 84 9.80 3.82 11.63
C LEU A 84 8.74 3.10 10.77
N GLY A 85 7.98 2.19 11.36
CA GLY A 85 6.88 1.51 10.67
C GLY A 85 5.80 2.47 10.18
N ALA A 86 5.42 3.46 10.99
CA ALA A 86 4.46 4.50 10.60
C ALA A 86 4.98 5.34 9.42
N ASN A 87 6.27 5.71 9.41
CA ASN A 87 6.86 6.47 8.31
C ASN A 87 6.93 5.66 7.01
N LEU A 88 7.23 4.35 7.07
CA LEU A 88 7.19 3.48 5.89
C LEU A 88 5.76 3.33 5.36
N ASN A 89 4.79 3.11 6.24
CA ASN A 89 3.39 3.04 5.85
C ASN A 89 2.88 4.35 5.23
N ALA A 90 3.30 5.49 5.77
CA ALA A 90 2.89 6.81 5.25
C ALA A 90 3.32 7.04 3.79
N VAL A 91 4.39 6.41 3.35
CA VAL A 91 4.94 6.57 1.98
C VAL A 91 4.72 5.34 1.09
N LEU A 92 4.01 4.33 1.56
CA LEU A 92 3.83 3.05 0.86
C LEU A 92 3.28 3.20 -0.57
N TRP A 93 2.46 4.21 -0.80
CA TRP A 93 1.90 4.51 -2.12
C TRP A 93 2.79 5.44 -2.95
N SER A 94 3.30 6.50 -2.34
CA SER A 94 3.96 7.62 -3.03
C SER A 94 5.49 7.54 -3.07
N ALA A 95 6.11 6.55 -2.44
CA ALA A 95 7.56 6.42 -2.41
C ALA A 95 8.14 6.30 -3.82
N LYS A 96 9.30 6.92 -4.04
CA LYS A 96 10.08 6.81 -5.27
C LYS A 96 11.56 6.62 -4.93
N ARG A 97 12.12 5.52 -5.39
CA ARG A 97 13.51 5.15 -5.14
C ARG A 97 14.48 6.27 -5.55
N ASN A 98 15.31 6.68 -4.61
CA ASN A 98 16.42 7.59 -4.83
C ASN A 98 17.60 7.17 -3.96
N GLU A 99 18.66 6.69 -4.57
CA GLU A 99 19.84 6.18 -3.86
C GLU A 99 20.57 7.24 -3.03
N SER A 100 20.48 8.50 -3.45
CA SER A 100 21.07 9.63 -2.71
C SER A 100 20.10 10.23 -1.68
N GLY A 101 18.90 9.69 -1.56
CA GLY A 101 17.87 10.16 -0.63
C GLY A 101 18.16 9.79 0.81
N THR A 102 17.52 10.50 1.73
CA THR A 102 17.73 10.32 3.19
C THR A 102 16.44 10.02 3.96
N LYS A 103 15.32 9.91 3.26
CA LYS A 103 14.00 9.75 3.85
C LYS A 103 13.39 8.39 3.48
N SER A 104 12.41 7.92 4.23
CA SER A 104 11.69 6.67 3.94
C SER A 104 11.08 6.65 2.54
N LYS A 105 10.65 7.80 2.01
CA LYS A 105 10.11 7.93 0.64
C LYS A 105 11.12 7.64 -0.47
N ASP A 106 12.41 7.68 -0.15
CA ASP A 106 13.51 7.49 -1.11
C ASP A 106 14.00 6.03 -1.13
N LEU A 107 13.48 5.17 -0.24
CA LEU A 107 14.00 3.83 -0.04
C LEU A 107 13.55 2.84 -1.13
N PHE A 108 12.31 2.91 -1.57
CA PHE A 108 11.69 1.95 -2.50
C PHE A 108 10.72 2.64 -3.45
N ASN A 109 10.16 1.89 -4.40
CA ASN A 109 9.06 2.38 -5.22
C ASN A 109 7.72 1.97 -4.59
N GLY A 110 6.85 2.93 -4.35
CA GLY A 110 5.49 2.70 -3.85
C GLY A 110 4.53 2.30 -4.98
N PHE A 111 3.35 1.83 -4.63
CA PHE A 111 2.38 1.30 -5.60
C PHE A 111 1.96 2.32 -6.67
N ASP A 112 1.76 3.61 -6.33
CA ASP A 112 1.44 4.64 -7.32
C ASP A 112 2.62 4.90 -8.27
N THR A 113 3.86 4.84 -7.76
CA THR A 113 5.08 4.98 -8.57
C THR A 113 5.25 3.81 -9.54
N ILE A 114 5.01 2.58 -9.06
CA ILE A 114 5.02 1.37 -9.89
C ILE A 114 3.94 1.49 -10.97
N THR A 115 2.70 1.83 -10.59
CA THR A 115 1.60 2.04 -11.52
C THR A 115 1.96 3.03 -12.62
N LYS A 116 2.52 4.18 -12.25
CA LYS A 116 2.95 5.18 -13.24
C LYS A 116 4.04 4.64 -14.16
N THR A 117 5.03 3.95 -13.62
CA THR A 117 6.12 3.35 -14.42
C THR A 117 5.58 2.32 -15.42
N GLU A 118 4.63 1.48 -15.01
CA GLU A 118 4.01 0.48 -15.88
C GLU A 118 3.07 1.11 -16.92
N MET A 119 2.43 2.24 -16.58
CA MET A 119 1.67 3.03 -17.57
C MET A 119 2.59 3.67 -18.60
N ASP A 120 3.69 4.28 -18.18
CA ASP A 120 4.68 4.87 -19.08
C ASP A 120 5.32 3.80 -19.99
N ALA A 121 5.38 2.55 -19.54
CA ALA A 121 5.80 1.37 -20.33
C ALA A 121 4.66 0.72 -21.15
N SER A 122 3.46 1.29 -21.14
CA SER A 122 2.25 0.77 -21.80
C SER A 122 1.82 -0.64 -21.38
N LYS A 123 2.24 -1.08 -20.19
CA LYS A 123 1.81 -2.35 -19.59
C LYS A 123 0.53 -2.22 -18.74
N ILE A 124 0.21 -1.00 -18.33
CA ILE A 124 -1.10 -0.61 -17.81
C ILE A 124 -1.69 0.39 -18.80
N SER A 125 -2.74 -0.01 -19.49
CA SER A 125 -3.37 0.79 -20.54
C SER A 125 -4.83 0.40 -20.75
N ALA A 126 -5.60 1.29 -21.39
CA ALA A 126 -6.98 1.01 -21.75
C ALA A 126 -7.09 -0.15 -22.76
N ASP A 127 -6.11 -0.30 -23.65
CA ASP A 127 -6.07 -1.40 -24.64
C ASP A 127 -5.93 -2.77 -23.97
N LEU A 128 -5.17 -2.85 -22.88
CA LEU A 128 -5.02 -4.06 -22.07
C LEU A 128 -6.17 -4.27 -21.08
N LYS A 129 -7.13 -3.35 -21.03
CA LYS A 129 -8.30 -3.38 -20.12
C LYS A 129 -7.95 -3.47 -18.64
N ASN A 130 -6.75 -3.06 -18.26
CA ASN A 130 -6.31 -2.94 -16.87
C ASN A 130 -6.21 -1.47 -16.40
N MET A 131 -6.64 -0.52 -17.23
CA MET A 131 -6.77 0.88 -16.92
C MET A 131 -8.11 1.44 -17.39
N PHE A 132 -8.71 2.30 -16.57
CA PHE A 132 -9.94 3.01 -16.90
C PHE A 132 -9.81 4.47 -16.47
N THR A 133 -10.14 5.40 -17.39
CA THR A 133 -10.17 6.83 -17.09
C THR A 133 -11.51 7.18 -16.47
N ILE A 134 -11.48 7.78 -15.29
CA ILE A 134 -12.67 8.19 -14.54
C ILE A 134 -12.77 9.72 -14.51
N GLU A 135 -13.98 10.21 -14.48
CA GLU A 135 -14.25 11.64 -14.30
C GLU A 135 -13.76 12.13 -12.93
N ALA A 136 -13.61 13.45 -12.79
CA ALA A 136 -13.28 14.06 -11.53
C ALA A 136 -14.37 13.74 -10.48
N ILE A 137 -13.95 13.14 -9.38
CA ILE A 137 -14.85 12.69 -8.31
C ILE A 137 -15.22 13.86 -7.40
N SER A 138 -16.50 14.12 -7.26
CA SER A 138 -17.09 15.13 -6.41
C SER A 138 -18.10 14.51 -5.45
N LYS A 139 -18.62 15.31 -4.54
CA LYS A 139 -19.71 14.92 -3.61
C LYS A 139 -21.06 14.66 -4.29
N ASP A 140 -21.21 14.95 -5.59
CA ASP A 140 -22.48 14.84 -6.32
C ASP A 140 -22.44 13.70 -7.37
N ASN A 141 -21.30 13.01 -7.57
CA ASN A 141 -21.14 11.96 -8.59
C ASN A 141 -20.33 10.75 -8.13
N ALA A 142 -19.81 10.75 -6.90
CA ALA A 142 -18.84 9.77 -6.45
C ALA A 142 -19.38 8.33 -6.49
N VAL A 143 -20.64 8.13 -6.15
CA VAL A 143 -21.29 6.80 -6.17
C VAL A 143 -21.38 6.26 -7.60
N ASP A 144 -21.82 7.07 -8.53
CA ASP A 144 -22.01 6.62 -9.91
C ASP A 144 -20.67 6.38 -10.62
N VAL A 145 -19.70 7.28 -10.44
CA VAL A 145 -18.35 7.15 -10.99
C VAL A 145 -17.64 5.89 -10.49
N LEU A 146 -17.71 5.61 -9.19
CA LEU A 146 -17.10 4.40 -8.63
C LEU A 146 -17.83 3.11 -9.05
N LYS A 147 -19.16 3.16 -9.25
CA LYS A 147 -19.92 2.04 -9.82
C LYS A 147 -19.52 1.78 -11.26
N GLU A 148 -19.37 2.82 -12.08
CA GLU A 148 -18.94 2.70 -13.47
C GLU A 148 -17.55 2.10 -13.54
N PHE A 149 -16.62 2.60 -12.74
CA PHE A 149 -15.27 2.05 -12.62
C PHE A 149 -15.28 0.56 -12.27
N TYR A 150 -16.06 0.15 -11.26
CA TYR A 150 -16.17 -1.26 -10.87
C TYR A 150 -16.78 -2.12 -11.99
N ARG A 151 -17.75 -1.59 -12.74
CA ARG A 151 -18.38 -2.31 -13.86
C ARG A 151 -17.44 -2.47 -15.06
N ALA A 152 -16.48 -1.58 -15.22
CA ALA A 152 -15.44 -1.69 -16.25
C ALA A 152 -14.40 -2.79 -15.95
N ALA A 153 -14.36 -3.30 -14.71
CA ALA A 153 -13.45 -4.38 -14.34
C ALA A 153 -13.79 -5.70 -15.05
N ASP A 154 -12.76 -6.51 -15.28
CA ASP A 154 -12.91 -7.84 -15.83
C ASP A 154 -13.88 -8.70 -14.99
N PRO A 155 -14.73 -9.53 -15.61
CA PRO A 155 -15.65 -10.41 -14.89
C PRO A 155 -14.97 -11.28 -13.83
N VAL A 156 -13.79 -11.82 -14.12
CA VAL A 156 -13.02 -12.66 -13.18
C VAL A 156 -12.65 -11.87 -11.93
N LEU A 157 -12.18 -10.63 -12.11
CA LEU A 157 -11.87 -9.74 -10.97
C LEU A 157 -13.12 -9.41 -10.15
N ARG A 158 -14.26 -9.18 -10.80
CA ARG A 158 -15.54 -8.88 -10.14
C ARG A 158 -16.16 -10.06 -9.39
N GLU A 159 -15.81 -11.29 -9.75
CA GLU A 159 -16.28 -12.49 -9.06
C GLU A 159 -15.51 -12.73 -7.76
N THR A 160 -14.33 -12.17 -7.62
CA THR A 160 -13.49 -12.32 -6.43
C THR A 160 -13.80 -11.26 -5.35
N GLN A 161 -13.35 -11.50 -4.12
CA GLN A 161 -13.36 -10.49 -3.06
C GLN A 161 -12.26 -9.47 -3.31
N THR A 162 -12.65 -8.29 -3.76
CA THR A 162 -11.74 -7.20 -4.12
C THR A 162 -11.73 -6.09 -3.09
N LYS A 163 -10.69 -5.30 -3.14
CA LYS A 163 -10.54 -4.06 -2.39
C LYS A 163 -10.33 -2.90 -3.35
N LEU A 164 -11.07 -1.84 -3.12
CA LEU A 164 -10.90 -0.59 -3.84
C LEU A 164 -10.12 0.39 -2.96
N PHE A 165 -8.83 0.53 -3.26
CA PHE A 165 -7.94 1.45 -2.55
C PHE A 165 -8.08 2.86 -3.09
N ILE A 166 -8.65 3.74 -2.28
CA ILE A 166 -8.98 5.12 -2.65
C ILE A 166 -8.39 6.13 -1.67
N PRO A 167 -8.11 7.37 -2.12
CA PRO A 167 -7.82 8.47 -1.21
C PRO A 167 -8.98 8.73 -0.23
N GLN A 168 -8.66 9.16 0.98
CA GLN A 168 -9.66 9.49 1.99
C GLN A 168 -10.72 10.48 1.46
N GLY A 169 -10.31 11.54 0.75
CA GLY A 169 -11.24 12.53 0.20
C GLY A 169 -12.21 11.96 -0.85
N VAL A 170 -11.83 10.92 -1.59
CA VAL A 170 -12.74 10.21 -2.49
C VAL A 170 -13.80 9.43 -1.71
N TYR A 171 -13.39 8.82 -0.61
CA TYR A 171 -14.31 8.13 0.28
C TYR A 171 -15.29 9.10 0.96
N ASP A 172 -14.82 10.26 1.40
CA ASP A 172 -15.67 11.29 2.01
C ASP A 172 -16.72 11.77 0.99
N ASN A 173 -16.33 12.04 -0.25
CA ASN A 173 -17.25 12.37 -1.34
C ASN A 173 -18.26 11.24 -1.60
N TYR A 174 -17.84 9.98 -1.54
CA TYR A 174 -18.73 8.83 -1.73
C TYR A 174 -19.79 8.76 -0.62
N VAL A 175 -19.43 9.01 0.62
CA VAL A 175 -20.36 9.01 1.75
C VAL A 175 -21.36 10.16 1.63
N ASP A 176 -20.89 11.37 1.26
CA ASP A 176 -21.72 12.55 1.10
C ASP A 176 -22.74 12.35 -0.05
N ASP A 177 -22.30 11.87 -1.21
CA ASP A 177 -23.15 11.58 -2.36
C ASP A 177 -24.18 10.48 -2.04
N TYR A 178 -23.74 9.40 -1.42
CA TYR A 178 -24.63 8.32 -1.00
C TYR A 178 -25.70 8.81 -0.02
N GLN A 179 -25.30 9.60 0.97
CA GLN A 179 -26.21 10.15 1.96
C GLN A 179 -27.20 11.14 1.34
N ALA A 180 -26.77 11.96 0.39
CA ALA A 180 -27.64 12.89 -0.32
C ALA A 180 -28.70 12.17 -1.18
N THR A 181 -28.30 11.06 -1.82
CA THR A 181 -29.16 10.30 -2.74
C THR A 181 -30.11 9.35 -2.00
N VAL A 182 -29.64 8.66 -0.96
CA VAL A 182 -30.36 7.58 -0.28
C VAL A 182 -30.92 8.01 1.08
N GLY A 183 -30.42 9.10 1.65
CA GLY A 183 -30.90 9.65 2.92
C GLY A 183 -30.32 8.99 4.18
N HIS A 184 -29.40 8.05 4.04
CA HIS A 184 -28.70 7.42 5.16
C HIS A 184 -27.26 7.06 4.77
N VAL A 185 -26.42 6.72 5.76
CA VAL A 185 -25.03 6.36 5.52
C VAL A 185 -24.90 5.00 4.80
N PRO A 186 -23.83 4.79 3.98
CA PRO A 186 -23.69 3.63 3.10
C PRO A 186 -23.33 2.32 3.82
N TYR A 187 -23.43 2.27 5.15
CA TYR A 187 -23.12 1.07 5.93
C TYR A 187 -24.10 0.93 7.10
N ASN A 188 -24.33 -0.30 7.49
CA ASN A 188 -25.04 -0.59 8.72
C ASN A 188 -24.07 -0.46 9.90
N THR A 189 -24.50 0.12 11.02
CA THR A 189 -23.72 0.26 12.25
C THR A 189 -23.20 -1.06 12.82
N SER A 190 -23.72 -2.20 12.35
CA SER A 190 -23.24 -3.54 12.69
C SER A 190 -22.02 -4.00 11.87
N PHE A 191 -21.61 -3.26 10.84
CA PHE A 191 -20.51 -3.62 9.94
C PHE A 191 -19.42 -2.57 10.01
N GLU A 192 -18.20 -3.00 10.32
CA GLU A 192 -17.01 -2.14 10.34
C GLU A 192 -16.47 -1.79 8.95
N LYS A 193 -17.07 -2.36 7.88
CA LYS A 193 -16.58 -2.24 6.51
C LYS A 193 -17.65 -1.67 5.59
N THR A 194 -17.24 -0.75 4.73
CA THR A 194 -18.09 -0.20 3.67
C THR A 194 -17.81 -0.93 2.36
N PHE A 195 -18.88 -1.43 1.75
CA PHE A 195 -18.82 -2.04 0.42
C PHE A 195 -19.37 -1.09 -0.62
N LEU A 196 -18.79 -1.14 -1.82
CA LEU A 196 -19.29 -0.36 -2.95
C LEU A 196 -20.71 -0.79 -3.30
N GLU A 197 -21.59 0.19 -3.51
CA GLU A 197 -22.96 -0.06 -3.95
C GLU A 197 -23.00 -0.86 -5.25
N SER A 198 -23.92 -1.80 -5.36
CA SER A 198 -24.06 -2.73 -6.50
C SER A 198 -22.93 -3.74 -6.69
N SER A 199 -21.99 -3.87 -5.75
CA SER A 199 -20.91 -4.87 -5.82
C SER A 199 -21.29 -6.22 -5.21
N ASN A 200 -22.49 -6.37 -4.68
CA ASN A 200 -22.92 -7.56 -3.94
C ASN A 200 -21.98 -7.94 -2.79
N ASN A 201 -21.49 -6.93 -2.04
CA ASN A 201 -20.52 -7.06 -0.95
C ASN A 201 -19.17 -7.72 -1.35
N ARG A 202 -18.81 -7.63 -2.63
CA ARG A 202 -17.54 -8.18 -3.13
C ARG A 202 -16.43 -7.13 -3.19
N CYS A 203 -16.78 -5.85 -3.31
CA CYS A 203 -15.82 -4.75 -3.40
C CYS A 203 -15.82 -3.94 -2.10
N GLU A 204 -14.83 -4.15 -1.24
CA GLU A 204 -14.61 -3.38 -0.03
C GLU A 204 -13.93 -2.04 -0.37
N LEU A 205 -14.52 -0.92 0.08
CA LEU A 205 -13.89 0.40 -0.01
C LEU A 205 -12.83 0.52 1.09
N VAL A 206 -11.61 0.84 0.70
CA VAL A 206 -10.48 1.01 1.63
C VAL A 206 -9.96 2.44 1.51
N PRO A 207 -10.48 3.36 2.34
CA PRO A 207 -9.99 4.73 2.39
C PRO A 207 -8.60 4.79 3.00
N LEU A 208 -7.71 5.53 2.35
CA LEU A 208 -6.31 5.61 2.72
C LEU A 208 -5.85 7.07 2.87
N ALA A 209 -5.48 7.46 4.10
CA ALA A 209 -4.91 8.77 4.36
C ALA A 209 -3.53 8.95 3.70
N ASN A 210 -2.74 7.87 3.62
CA ASN A 210 -1.41 7.85 2.98
C ASN A 210 -1.47 7.80 1.44
N LYS A 211 -2.67 7.84 0.86
CA LYS A 211 -2.93 7.95 -0.58
C LYS A 211 -3.48 9.34 -0.96
N ALA A 212 -3.47 10.29 -0.03
CA ALA A 212 -3.92 11.65 -0.27
C ALA A 212 -3.15 12.30 -1.43
N GLY A 213 -3.85 12.94 -2.35
CA GLY A 213 -3.27 13.56 -3.55
C GLY A 213 -2.88 12.58 -4.67
N SER A 214 -3.12 11.28 -4.52
CA SER A 214 -2.96 10.32 -5.61
C SER A 214 -4.01 10.54 -6.70
N ALA A 215 -3.57 10.52 -7.95
CA ALA A 215 -4.45 10.53 -9.12
C ALA A 215 -4.95 9.13 -9.50
N PHE A 216 -4.55 8.11 -8.74
CA PHE A 216 -4.89 6.73 -9.02
C PHE A 216 -5.81 6.14 -7.96
N ILE A 217 -6.75 5.32 -8.41
CA ILE A 217 -7.47 4.37 -7.58
C ILE A 217 -7.17 2.96 -8.06
N HIS A 218 -7.14 1.99 -7.16
CA HIS A 218 -6.74 0.62 -7.47
C HIS A 218 -7.80 -0.35 -7.00
N LEU A 219 -8.35 -1.11 -7.94
CA LEU A 219 -9.22 -2.26 -7.66
C LEU A 219 -8.39 -3.53 -7.83
N THR A 220 -8.17 -4.23 -6.74
CA THR A 220 -7.36 -5.45 -6.75
C THR A 220 -7.68 -6.34 -5.55
N THR A 221 -7.12 -7.54 -5.51
CA THR A 221 -7.17 -8.41 -4.33
C THR A 221 -6.02 -8.05 -3.38
N LYS A 222 -6.21 -8.30 -2.09
CA LYS A 222 -5.14 -8.07 -1.10
C LYS A 222 -3.90 -8.91 -1.39
N SER A 223 -4.07 -10.11 -1.91
CA SER A 223 -2.98 -11.04 -2.25
C SER A 223 -2.09 -10.52 -3.38
N ASN A 224 -2.63 -9.72 -4.29
CA ASN A 224 -1.88 -9.15 -5.40
C ASN A 224 -0.92 -8.03 -4.98
N MET A 225 -1.05 -7.50 -3.77
CA MET A 225 -0.18 -6.46 -3.25
C MET A 225 0.89 -7.06 -2.35
N LEU A 226 2.09 -7.14 -2.85
CA LEU A 226 3.23 -7.73 -2.16
C LEU A 226 4.07 -6.65 -1.47
N VAL A 227 4.44 -6.92 -0.23
CA VAL A 227 5.40 -6.11 0.51
C VAL A 227 6.53 -7.04 0.95
N GLY A 228 7.71 -6.82 0.40
CA GLY A 228 8.92 -7.51 0.80
C GLY A 228 9.57 -6.79 1.98
N TYR A 229 9.79 -7.49 3.06
CA TYR A 229 10.62 -7.02 4.16
C TYR A 229 11.62 -8.12 4.53
N GLY A 230 12.80 -7.69 4.94
CA GLY A 230 13.83 -8.63 5.29
C GLY A 230 13.49 -9.28 6.62
N ASN A 231 13.18 -10.56 6.55
CA ASN A 231 13.17 -11.45 7.70
C ASN A 231 14.44 -12.30 7.61
N GLY A 232 15.57 -11.61 7.40
CA GLY A 232 16.84 -12.31 7.37
C GLY A 232 17.13 -12.85 8.75
N ALA A 233 17.30 -14.16 8.85
CA ALA A 233 17.95 -14.79 10.00
C ALA A 233 19.35 -14.15 10.26
N ASP A 234 19.81 -13.31 9.36
CA ASP A 234 20.99 -12.49 9.40
C ASP A 234 20.64 -10.99 9.52
N LYS A 235 20.39 -10.57 10.76
CA LYS A 235 20.67 -9.20 11.21
C LYS A 235 19.74 -8.10 10.71
N GLU A 236 18.45 -8.24 10.90
CA GLU A 236 17.66 -7.07 11.23
C GLU A 236 18.14 -6.59 12.59
N THR A 237 18.99 -5.61 12.58
CA THR A 237 19.59 -5.18 13.82
C THR A 237 18.96 -3.86 14.20
N ILE A 238 17.89 -3.94 14.99
CA ILE A 238 17.52 -2.80 15.81
C ILE A 238 18.40 -2.89 17.05
N LEU A 239 19.43 -2.05 17.10
CA LEU A 239 20.40 -2.03 18.17
C LEU A 239 20.36 -0.69 18.90
N VAL A 240 20.65 -0.73 20.17
CA VAL A 240 20.98 0.46 20.95
C VAL A 240 22.44 0.33 21.37
N GLU A 241 23.26 1.22 20.85
CA GLU A 241 24.70 1.24 21.13
C GLU A 241 25.07 2.46 21.98
N LYS A 242 26.09 2.31 22.80
CA LYS A 242 26.67 3.41 23.57
C LYS A 242 27.60 4.21 22.68
N HIS A 243 27.21 5.47 22.42
CA HIS A 243 28.00 6.37 21.59
C HIS A 243 29.05 7.15 22.42
N HIS A 244 28.59 7.74 23.52
CA HIS A 244 29.39 8.53 24.46
C HIS A 244 28.86 8.38 25.88
N PRO A 245 29.57 8.80 26.93
CA PRO A 245 28.96 8.96 28.25
C PRO A 245 27.64 9.72 28.13
N PHE A 246 26.54 9.11 28.62
CA PHE A 246 25.18 9.67 28.62
C PHE A 246 24.50 9.82 27.23
N LYS A 247 25.05 9.27 26.16
CA LYS A 247 24.44 9.24 24.83
C LYS A 247 24.36 7.83 24.29
N LEU A 248 23.19 7.50 23.73
CA LEU A 248 22.94 6.22 23.06
C LEU A 248 22.57 6.48 21.60
N ASP A 249 22.94 5.56 20.73
CA ASP A 249 22.55 5.53 19.32
C ASP A 249 21.55 4.41 19.13
N PHE A 250 20.37 4.75 18.57
CA PHE A 250 19.45 3.80 18.00
C PHE A 250 19.89 3.55 16.55
N VAL A 251 20.22 2.33 16.25
CA VAL A 251 20.60 1.88 14.91
C VAL A 251 19.57 0.86 14.45
N ALA A 252 19.00 1.10 13.27
CA ALA A 252 18.12 0.12 12.64
C ALA A 252 18.47 -0.03 11.16
N THR A 253 18.52 -1.27 10.71
CA THR A 253 18.66 -1.63 9.30
C THR A 253 17.60 -2.64 8.93
N MET A 254 16.98 -2.46 7.76
CA MET A 254 15.99 -3.41 7.24
C MET A 254 15.93 -3.37 5.73
N PHE A 255 15.58 -4.48 5.13
CA PHE A 255 15.19 -4.52 3.72
C PHE A 255 13.71 -4.21 3.59
N PHE A 256 13.36 -3.41 2.59
CA PHE A 256 11.95 -3.09 2.32
C PHE A 256 11.74 -2.87 0.82
N GLY A 257 10.58 -3.33 0.31
CA GLY A 257 10.15 -3.14 -1.06
C GLY A 257 8.66 -3.44 -1.21
N ALA A 258 8.09 -2.99 -2.30
CA ALA A 258 6.69 -3.25 -2.66
C ALA A 258 6.60 -3.58 -4.15
N GLU A 259 5.64 -4.45 -4.53
CA GLU A 259 5.37 -4.82 -5.90
C GLU A 259 3.96 -5.40 -6.03
N PHE A 260 3.38 -5.35 -7.23
CA PHE A 260 2.22 -6.16 -7.57
C PHE A 260 2.68 -7.57 -8.00
N GLU A 261 1.96 -8.61 -7.59
CA GLU A 261 2.18 -9.96 -8.06
C GLU A 261 1.96 -10.04 -9.57
N THR A 262 0.86 -9.44 -10.03
CA THR A 262 0.53 -9.32 -11.46
C THR A 262 -0.21 -8.02 -11.73
N ILE A 263 -0.11 -7.53 -12.96
CA ILE A 263 -0.85 -6.36 -13.47
C ILE A 263 -1.88 -6.75 -14.53
N SER A 264 -2.22 -8.04 -14.62
CA SER A 264 -3.24 -8.51 -15.55
C SER A 264 -4.61 -7.92 -15.20
N LYS A 265 -5.47 -7.76 -16.21
CA LYS A 265 -6.85 -7.24 -16.06
C LYS A 265 -7.70 -8.09 -15.10
N GLU A 266 -7.37 -9.36 -14.93
CA GLU A 266 -8.08 -10.29 -14.05
C GLU A 266 -7.74 -10.10 -12.57
N ARG A 267 -6.66 -9.35 -12.28
CA ARG A 267 -6.17 -9.14 -10.92
C ARG A 267 -6.05 -7.67 -10.52
N LEU A 268 -5.95 -6.77 -11.50
CA LEU A 268 -5.76 -5.34 -11.27
C LEU A 268 -6.55 -4.51 -12.27
N LEU A 269 -7.30 -3.53 -11.77
CA LEU A 269 -7.80 -2.41 -12.55
C LEU A 269 -7.37 -1.11 -11.89
N VAL A 270 -6.75 -0.24 -12.67
CA VAL A 270 -6.32 1.09 -12.23
C VAL A 270 -7.28 2.14 -12.79
N GLY A 271 -7.81 2.97 -11.91
CA GLY A 271 -8.55 4.17 -12.29
C GLY A 271 -7.63 5.38 -12.30
N THR A 272 -7.64 6.12 -13.41
CA THR A 272 -6.98 7.42 -13.53
C THR A 272 -8.02 8.51 -13.55
N ILE A 273 -7.90 9.50 -12.65
CA ILE A 273 -8.85 10.62 -12.57
C ILE A 273 -8.52 11.61 -13.66
N ASP A 274 -9.48 11.87 -14.56
CA ASP A 274 -9.30 12.80 -15.66
C ASP A 274 -9.04 14.23 -15.16
N GLY A 275 -8.19 14.97 -15.88
CA GLY A 275 -7.78 16.32 -15.51
C GLY A 275 -6.79 16.42 -14.32
N THR A 276 -6.45 15.30 -13.69
CA THR A 276 -5.41 15.28 -12.67
C THR A 276 -4.10 14.82 -13.31
N THR A 277 -3.14 15.73 -13.43
CA THR A 277 -1.76 15.31 -13.74
C THR A 277 -1.33 14.39 -12.60
N PRO A 278 -0.83 13.18 -12.87
CA PRO A 278 -0.35 12.30 -11.82
C PRO A 278 0.77 12.98 -11.03
N VAL A 279 0.42 13.66 -9.98
CA VAL A 279 1.38 14.23 -9.04
C VAL A 279 1.68 13.12 -8.04
N LEU A 280 2.89 12.60 -8.11
CA LEU A 280 3.41 11.76 -7.04
C LEU A 280 3.44 12.64 -5.78
N ALA A 281 2.50 12.44 -4.87
CA ALA A 281 2.42 13.19 -3.64
C ALA A 281 3.75 13.08 -2.90
N GLY A 282 4.48 14.18 -2.79
CA GLY A 282 5.73 14.20 -2.03
C GLY A 282 6.92 14.91 -2.66
N ILE A 283 6.74 15.68 -3.75
CA ILE A 283 7.77 16.62 -4.21
C ILE A 283 7.29 18.04 -3.85
N GLY A 284 7.38 18.36 -2.60
CA GLY A 284 7.07 19.70 -2.11
C GLY A 284 7.56 19.87 -0.68
N GLY A 285 8.69 20.59 -0.54
CA GLY A 285 9.18 21.11 0.71
C GLY A 285 10.09 20.21 1.51
#